data_fe588b115a3f3661d916c5ed8309fb84
#
_entry.id   fe588b115a3f3661d916c5ed8309fb84
#
_cell.length_a   1.000
_cell.length_b   1.000
_cell.length_c   1.000
_cell.angle_alpha   90.00
_cell.angle_beta   90.00
_cell.angle_gamma   90.00
#
_symmetry.space_group_name_H-M   'P 1'
#
loop_
_entity.id
_entity.type
_entity.pdbx_description
1 polymer ?
#
loop_
_entity_poly.entity_id
_entity_poly.type
_entity_poly.pdbx_seq_one_letter_code
_entity_poly.pdbx_strand_id
1 'polypeptide(L)'
;MQNNDTPVAKTNFVELVHSGQDYFARLERIILESKIEIHIQTYIFEYDAVGKKIIEALQVAASRNVKIHVLLDGFGSFSFPKQVLNDLKKTGIDIRFFAPLFSSNSLYIGRRLHHKVVVCDSKTVLIGGINIADKYHGTPTTPAWLDYAVQLEDENIGMALANLCSDIYFRKRRLNNKKKGVTTCFNDDFSASILQNDWLKRKSEILRAYIKSIGNAKNEIVIV
;
A
#
# COMPACT_ATOMS: atom_id res chain seq x y z
N MET A 1 -22.81 41.11 -0.96
CA MET A 1 -21.46 40.48 -0.99
C MET A 1 -21.68 39.01 -1.26
N GLN A 2 -21.54 38.62 -2.52
CA GLN A 2 -21.66 37.21 -2.92
C GLN A 2 -20.27 36.56 -2.71
N ASN A 3 -20.20 35.60 -1.81
CA ASN A 3 -19.01 34.72 -1.68
C ASN A 3 -18.96 33.82 -2.92
N ASN A 4 -18.07 34.11 -3.83
CA ASN A 4 -17.68 33.21 -4.90
C ASN A 4 -16.70 32.20 -4.33
N ASP A 5 -17.20 31.18 -3.66
CA ASP A 5 -16.45 29.94 -3.44
C ASP A 5 -16.34 29.19 -4.77
N THR A 6 -15.29 29.48 -5.51
CA THR A 6 -14.89 28.66 -6.66
C THR A 6 -14.56 27.28 -6.14
N PRO A 7 -15.22 26.20 -6.57
CA PRO A 7 -14.86 24.87 -6.15
C PRO A 7 -13.44 24.60 -6.63
N VAL A 8 -12.52 24.36 -5.68
CA VAL A 8 -11.18 23.86 -5.98
C VAL A 8 -11.36 22.57 -6.77
N ALA A 9 -10.96 22.58 -8.02
CA ALA A 9 -11.02 21.42 -8.88
C ALA A 9 -10.30 20.25 -8.18
N LYS A 10 -11.01 19.16 -7.90
CA LYS A 10 -10.40 17.92 -7.41
C LYS A 10 -9.48 17.40 -8.52
N THR A 11 -8.19 17.68 -8.42
CA THR A 11 -7.20 17.11 -9.32
C THR A 11 -6.99 15.66 -8.96
N ASN A 12 -7.74 14.78 -9.59
CA ASN A 12 -7.47 13.36 -9.54
C ASN A 12 -6.16 13.11 -10.30
N PHE A 13 -5.22 12.44 -9.66
CA PHE A 13 -3.89 12.17 -10.20
C PHE A 13 -3.66 10.66 -10.24
N VAL A 14 -3.10 10.17 -11.35
CA VAL A 14 -2.65 8.78 -11.48
C VAL A 14 -1.37 8.72 -12.30
N GLU A 15 -0.36 7.99 -11.80
CA GLU A 15 0.93 7.85 -12.44
C GLU A 15 1.51 6.45 -12.21
N LEU A 16 2.09 5.86 -13.26
CA LEU A 16 2.88 4.64 -13.16
C LEU A 16 4.27 4.97 -12.64
N VAL A 17 4.71 4.25 -11.61
CA VAL A 17 5.98 4.47 -10.93
C VAL A 17 6.84 3.20 -11.05
N HIS A 18 8.09 3.36 -11.47
CA HIS A 18 9.07 2.28 -11.47
C HIS A 18 9.71 2.12 -10.10
N SER A 19 10.21 0.90 -9.81
CA SER A 19 11.14 0.66 -8.71
C SER A 19 12.41 1.52 -8.85
N GLY A 20 13.15 1.66 -7.77
CA GLY A 20 14.33 2.50 -7.72
C GLY A 20 14.12 3.78 -6.93
N GLN A 21 15.00 4.75 -7.15
CA GLN A 21 15.04 5.98 -6.34
C GLN A 21 13.72 6.77 -6.39
N ASP A 22 13.07 6.85 -7.55
CA ASP A 22 11.82 7.60 -7.71
C ASP A 22 10.70 7.05 -6.81
N TYR A 23 10.51 5.73 -6.78
CA TYR A 23 9.52 5.11 -5.89
C TYR A 23 9.75 5.46 -4.43
N PHE A 24 10.99 5.33 -3.94
CA PHE A 24 11.30 5.57 -2.53
C PHE A 24 11.27 7.04 -2.17
N ALA A 25 11.66 7.94 -3.09
CA ALA A 25 11.50 9.38 -2.89
C ALA A 25 10.01 9.78 -2.78
N ARG A 26 9.14 9.18 -3.59
CA ARG A 26 7.68 9.37 -3.51
C ARG A 26 7.11 8.81 -2.20
N LEU A 27 7.51 7.58 -1.83
CA LEU A 27 7.08 6.95 -0.58
C LEU A 27 7.45 7.81 0.63
N GLU A 28 8.70 8.26 0.71
CA GLU A 28 9.16 9.16 1.77
C GLU A 28 8.35 10.46 1.80
N ARG A 29 8.17 11.10 0.64
CA ARG A 29 7.42 12.34 0.50
C ARG A 29 5.99 12.23 1.01
N ILE A 30 5.21 11.23 0.53
CA ILE A 30 3.81 11.08 0.96
C ILE A 30 3.67 10.78 2.44
N ILE A 31 4.66 10.09 3.06
CA ILE A 31 4.71 9.88 4.51
C ILE A 31 4.97 11.21 5.23
N LEU A 32 5.95 11.98 4.78
CA LEU A 32 6.30 13.26 5.39
C LEU A 32 5.20 14.32 5.24
N GLU A 33 4.42 14.30 4.16
CA GLU A 33 3.32 15.22 3.91
C GLU A 33 2.02 14.85 4.64
N SER A 34 1.90 13.61 5.13
CA SER A 34 0.70 13.12 5.83
C SER A 34 0.39 13.90 7.09
N LYS A 35 -0.90 14.14 7.35
CA LYS A 35 -1.41 14.97 8.46
C LYS A 35 -2.35 14.23 9.40
N ILE A 36 -3.00 13.16 8.94
CA ILE A 36 -4.08 12.48 9.68
C ILE A 36 -3.71 11.05 9.97
N GLU A 37 -3.50 10.22 8.93
CA GLU A 37 -3.26 8.79 9.09
C GLU A 37 -2.42 8.20 7.96
N ILE A 38 -1.67 7.15 8.29
CA ILE A 38 -0.88 6.36 7.35
C ILE A 38 -1.17 4.89 7.56
N HIS A 39 -1.52 4.18 6.48
CA HIS A 39 -1.58 2.72 6.43
C HIS A 39 -0.50 2.19 5.51
N ILE A 40 0.36 1.31 6.04
CA ILE A 40 1.35 0.57 5.25
C ILE A 40 1.07 -0.92 5.39
N GLN A 41 0.89 -1.61 4.26
CA GLN A 41 0.86 -3.07 4.21
C GLN A 41 1.88 -3.56 3.20
N THR A 42 2.87 -4.33 3.64
CA THR A 42 3.91 -4.85 2.77
C THR A 42 4.28 -6.29 3.12
N TYR A 43 4.69 -7.05 2.10
CA TYR A 43 5.16 -8.40 2.28
C TYR A 43 6.58 -8.42 2.87
N ILE A 44 7.50 -7.63 2.30
CA ILE A 44 8.87 -7.50 2.79
C ILE A 44 9.09 -6.07 3.29
N PHE A 45 9.58 -5.96 4.51
CA PHE A 45 10.18 -4.75 5.07
C PHE A 45 11.50 -5.14 5.72
N GLU A 46 12.60 -4.81 5.08
CA GLU A 46 13.94 -5.06 5.60
C GLU A 46 14.45 -3.86 6.40
N TYR A 47 15.27 -4.10 7.43
CA TYR A 47 15.91 -3.05 8.22
C TYR A 47 17.29 -2.72 7.65
N ASP A 48 17.32 -2.43 6.35
CA ASP A 48 18.47 -2.00 5.58
C ASP A 48 18.53 -0.46 5.45
N ALA A 49 19.30 0.09 4.52
CA ALA A 49 19.44 1.53 4.36
C ALA A 49 18.11 2.21 4.00
N VAL A 50 17.38 1.63 3.04
CA VAL A 50 16.06 2.13 2.62
C VAL A 50 15.03 1.98 3.73
N GLY A 51 14.97 0.82 4.37
CA GLY A 51 14.03 0.58 5.46
C GLY A 51 14.22 1.54 6.64
N LYS A 52 15.48 1.85 7.00
CA LYS A 52 15.80 2.85 8.03
C LYS A 52 15.28 4.24 7.65
N LYS A 53 15.53 4.66 6.40
CA LYS A 53 15.05 5.95 5.90
C LYS A 53 13.52 6.07 5.95
N ILE A 54 12.81 5.04 5.58
CA ILE A 54 11.34 5.02 5.69
C ILE A 54 10.88 5.04 7.16
N ILE A 55 11.58 4.34 8.05
CA ILE A 55 11.31 4.40 9.49
C ILE A 55 11.50 5.82 10.04
N GLU A 56 12.56 6.51 9.66
CA GLU A 56 12.81 7.89 10.04
C GLU A 56 11.67 8.82 9.59
N ALA A 57 11.20 8.68 8.35
CA ALA A 57 10.05 9.43 7.85
C ALA A 57 8.77 9.14 8.66
N LEU A 58 8.53 7.88 9.02
CA LEU A 58 7.39 7.50 9.88
C LEU A 58 7.51 8.09 11.28
N GLN A 59 8.70 8.12 11.87
CA GLN A 59 8.93 8.76 13.18
C GLN A 59 8.66 10.26 13.12
N VAL A 60 9.08 10.94 12.06
CA VAL A 60 8.76 12.36 11.83
C VAL A 60 7.25 12.57 11.70
N ALA A 61 6.53 11.69 10.98
CA ALA A 61 5.07 11.75 10.91
C ALA A 61 4.42 11.50 12.29
N ALA A 62 4.90 10.52 13.05
CA ALA A 62 4.40 10.21 14.40
C ALA A 62 4.58 11.39 15.36
N SER A 63 5.71 12.11 15.28
CA SER A 63 5.95 13.31 16.11
C SER A 63 4.94 14.45 15.86
N ARG A 64 4.26 14.43 14.70
CA ARG A 64 3.16 15.33 14.37
C ARG A 64 1.77 14.78 14.73
N ASN A 65 1.72 13.69 15.52
CA ASN A 65 0.50 12.98 15.91
C ASN A 65 -0.27 12.33 14.74
N VAL A 66 0.40 12.01 13.64
CA VAL A 66 -0.19 11.21 12.56
C VAL A 66 -0.42 9.78 13.06
N LYS A 67 -1.60 9.21 12.82
CA LYS A 67 -1.92 7.83 13.20
C LYS A 67 -1.27 6.87 12.21
N ILE A 68 -0.39 5.98 12.68
CA ILE A 68 0.40 5.11 11.81
C ILE A 68 0.12 3.65 12.11
N HIS A 69 -0.35 2.92 11.09
CA HIS A 69 -0.63 1.49 11.15
C HIS A 69 0.19 0.75 10.10
N VAL A 70 1.17 -0.01 10.56
CA VAL A 70 2.05 -0.82 9.70
C VAL A 70 1.74 -2.30 9.89
N LEU A 71 1.37 -3.00 8.81
CA LEU A 71 1.14 -4.43 8.80
C LEU A 71 2.17 -5.10 7.90
N LEU A 72 3.02 -5.92 8.49
CA LEU A 72 4.09 -6.66 7.83
C LEU A 72 3.70 -8.12 7.71
N ASP A 73 4.07 -8.80 6.62
CA ASP A 73 3.92 -10.26 6.58
C ASP A 73 4.91 -10.93 7.53
N GLY A 74 4.44 -11.88 8.31
CA GLY A 74 5.26 -12.53 9.33
C GLY A 74 6.33 -13.47 8.78
N PHE A 75 6.26 -13.85 7.50
CA PHE A 75 7.31 -14.62 6.81
C PHE A 75 8.22 -13.68 6.00
N GLY A 76 7.64 -12.82 5.16
CA GLY A 76 8.41 -11.94 4.29
C GLY A 76 9.25 -10.92 5.06
N SER A 77 8.81 -10.53 6.27
CA SER A 77 9.51 -9.57 7.13
C SER A 77 10.02 -10.21 8.44
N PHE A 78 10.31 -11.51 8.43
CA PHE A 78 10.73 -12.24 9.65
C PHE A 78 12.06 -11.74 10.24
N SER A 79 12.94 -11.19 9.39
CA SER A 79 14.25 -10.63 9.77
C SER A 79 14.15 -9.25 10.41
N PHE A 80 12.96 -8.63 10.47
CA PHE A 80 12.78 -7.31 11.06
C PHE A 80 13.15 -7.32 12.55
N PRO A 81 14.10 -6.46 13.03
CA PRO A 81 14.65 -6.57 14.38
C PRO A 81 13.59 -6.28 15.44
N LYS A 82 13.44 -7.18 16.40
CA LYS A 82 12.48 -7.04 17.51
C LYS A 82 12.73 -5.79 18.37
N GLN A 83 14.00 -5.41 18.54
CA GLN A 83 14.35 -4.20 19.28
C GLN A 83 13.79 -2.95 18.61
N VAL A 84 14.01 -2.82 17.29
CA VAL A 84 13.47 -1.71 16.49
C VAL A 84 11.94 -1.66 16.54
N LEU A 85 11.29 -2.83 16.44
CA LEU A 85 9.85 -2.94 16.58
C LEU A 85 9.32 -2.38 17.91
N ASN A 86 10.02 -2.71 19.02
CA ASN A 86 9.65 -2.22 20.34
C ASN A 86 9.88 -0.72 20.49
N ASP A 87 10.95 -0.19 19.91
CA ASP A 87 11.26 1.24 19.98
C ASP A 87 10.26 2.06 19.14
N LEU A 88 9.88 1.56 17.96
CA LEU A 88 8.85 2.19 17.12
C LEU A 88 7.48 2.25 17.80
N LYS A 89 7.09 1.20 18.53
CA LYS A 89 5.86 1.22 19.32
C LYS A 89 5.84 2.31 20.40
N LYS A 90 6.99 2.59 21.02
CA LYS A 90 7.11 3.67 22.01
C LYS A 90 6.92 5.06 21.39
N THR A 91 7.21 5.21 20.10
CA THR A 91 7.00 6.48 19.37
C THR A 91 5.59 6.63 18.80
N GLY A 92 4.65 5.72 19.12
CA GLY A 92 3.26 5.78 18.65
C GLY A 92 3.02 5.14 17.29
N ILE A 93 4.02 4.46 16.71
CA ILE A 93 3.87 3.71 15.47
C ILE A 93 3.34 2.31 15.80
N ASP A 94 2.09 2.02 15.42
CA ASP A 94 1.49 0.70 15.67
C ASP A 94 1.87 -0.28 14.54
N ILE A 95 2.81 -1.19 14.85
CA ILE A 95 3.31 -2.21 13.92
C ILE A 95 2.81 -3.58 14.35
N ARG A 96 2.26 -4.35 13.41
CA ARG A 96 1.79 -5.72 13.60
C ARG A 96 2.30 -6.65 12.51
N PHE A 97 2.37 -7.95 12.85
CA PHE A 97 2.66 -8.99 11.88
C PHE A 97 1.39 -9.75 11.50
N PHE A 98 1.18 -9.89 10.21
CA PHE A 98 0.17 -10.79 9.65
C PHE A 98 0.73 -12.21 9.65
N ALA A 99 -0.01 -13.16 10.23
CA ALA A 99 0.33 -14.58 10.23
C ALA A 99 1.82 -14.85 10.58
N PRO A 100 2.29 -14.47 11.78
CA PRO A 100 3.67 -14.75 12.18
C PRO A 100 3.94 -16.26 12.11
N LEU A 101 5.16 -16.65 11.65
CA LEU A 101 5.53 -18.04 11.45
C LEU A 101 5.41 -18.88 12.72
N PHE A 102 5.82 -18.30 13.85
CA PHE A 102 5.74 -18.91 15.16
C PHE A 102 4.79 -18.09 16.02
N SER A 103 3.61 -18.60 16.27
CA SER A 103 2.78 -18.18 17.39
C SER A 103 2.86 -19.22 18.48
N SER A 104 2.59 -18.87 19.72
CA SER A 104 2.86 -19.64 20.94
C SER A 104 2.51 -21.15 20.89
N ASN A 105 1.76 -21.63 19.89
CA ASN A 105 1.35 -23.04 19.79
C ASN A 105 1.23 -23.59 18.38
N SER A 106 1.65 -22.90 17.30
CA SER A 106 1.53 -23.44 15.94
C SER A 106 2.46 -22.79 14.92
N LEU A 107 2.97 -23.61 14.00
CA LEU A 107 3.60 -23.17 12.76
C LEU A 107 2.50 -22.78 11.78
N TYR A 108 2.44 -21.50 11.38
CA TYR A 108 1.44 -21.04 10.44
C TYR A 108 2.00 -21.04 9.01
N ILE A 109 1.61 -22.04 8.21
CA ILE A 109 2.01 -22.21 6.80
C ILE A 109 0.87 -21.78 5.84
N GLY A 110 -0.05 -20.94 6.30
CA GLY A 110 -1.23 -20.57 5.54
C GLY A 110 -1.05 -19.29 4.70
N ARG A 111 -2.15 -18.57 4.57
CA ARG A 111 -2.27 -17.34 3.80
C ARG A 111 -1.22 -16.29 4.21
N ARG A 112 -0.60 -15.64 3.21
CA ARG A 112 0.37 -14.55 3.39
C ARG A 112 -0.23 -13.20 2.98
N LEU A 113 0.30 -12.15 3.57
CA LEU A 113 -0.02 -10.77 3.20
C LEU A 113 0.88 -10.35 2.02
N HIS A 114 0.42 -10.58 0.80
CA HIS A 114 1.20 -10.21 -0.38
C HIS A 114 0.90 -8.79 -0.89
N HIS A 115 0.33 -7.95 -0.05
CA HIS A 115 0.04 -6.55 -0.38
C HIS A 115 1.32 -5.72 -0.35
N LYS A 116 1.41 -4.69 -1.20
CA LYS A 116 2.32 -3.56 -1.13
C LYS A 116 1.46 -2.34 -1.40
N VAL A 117 0.94 -1.79 -0.31
CA VAL A 117 -0.04 -0.70 -0.32
C VAL A 117 0.34 0.30 0.76
N VAL A 118 0.43 1.55 0.36
CA VAL A 118 0.54 2.70 1.26
C VAL A 118 -0.64 3.61 0.99
N VAL A 119 -1.34 4.01 2.04
CA VAL A 119 -2.43 4.98 1.96
C VAL A 119 -2.17 6.07 2.99
N CYS A 120 -2.10 7.31 2.54
CA CYS A 120 -1.89 8.50 3.35
C CYS A 120 -3.16 9.36 3.31
N ASP A 121 -3.64 9.76 4.49
CA ASP A 121 -4.78 10.65 4.70
C ASP A 121 -6.06 10.23 3.94
N SER A 122 -6.25 8.91 3.77
CA SER A 122 -7.38 8.35 3.01
C SER A 122 -7.53 8.92 1.59
N LYS A 123 -6.47 9.45 1.00
CA LYS A 123 -6.48 10.15 -0.29
C LYS A 123 -5.32 9.74 -1.20
N THR A 124 -4.08 9.88 -0.74
CA THR A 124 -2.89 9.55 -1.52
C THR A 124 -2.54 8.09 -1.37
N VAL A 125 -2.41 7.39 -2.48
CA VAL A 125 -2.17 5.95 -2.52
C VAL A 125 -0.93 5.64 -3.34
N LEU A 126 -0.10 4.71 -2.84
CA LEU A 126 0.98 4.08 -3.58
C LEU A 126 0.80 2.57 -3.47
N ILE A 127 0.51 1.90 -4.58
CA ILE A 127 0.14 0.48 -4.62
C ILE A 127 0.83 -0.23 -5.79
N GLY A 128 1.41 -1.41 -5.55
CA GLY A 128 2.06 -2.17 -6.63
C GLY A 128 2.75 -3.44 -6.17
N GLY A 129 3.85 -3.79 -6.84
CA GLY A 129 4.69 -4.96 -6.56
C GLY A 129 5.88 -4.65 -5.65
N ILE A 130 6.27 -3.38 -5.47
CA ILE A 130 7.52 -2.95 -4.84
C ILE A 130 7.46 -3.11 -3.32
N ASN A 131 8.41 -3.86 -2.75
CA ASN A 131 8.58 -3.99 -1.31
C ASN A 131 9.57 -2.93 -0.76
N ILE A 132 9.70 -2.85 0.56
CA ILE A 132 10.61 -1.91 1.22
C ILE A 132 11.91 -2.64 1.56
N ALA A 133 12.87 -2.56 0.65
CA ALA A 133 14.21 -3.15 0.79
C ALA A 133 15.18 -2.56 -0.25
N ASP A 134 16.48 -2.52 0.07
CA ASP A 134 17.54 -1.96 -0.76
C ASP A 134 17.56 -2.54 -2.19
N LYS A 135 17.23 -3.81 -2.35
CA LYS A 135 17.17 -4.46 -3.66
C LYS A 135 16.14 -3.85 -4.63
N TYR A 136 15.09 -3.21 -4.12
CA TYR A 136 14.12 -2.48 -4.95
C TYR A 136 14.51 -1.02 -5.18
N HIS A 137 15.44 -0.47 -4.37
CA HIS A 137 15.95 0.89 -4.54
C HIS A 137 17.11 0.93 -5.53
N GLY A 138 17.98 -0.08 -5.48
CA GLY A 138 19.23 -0.10 -6.20
C GLY A 138 20.31 0.80 -5.59
N THR A 139 21.51 0.67 -6.10
CA THR A 139 22.71 1.46 -5.75
C THR A 139 23.39 1.92 -7.03
N PRO A 140 24.38 2.81 -6.97
CA PRO A 140 25.15 3.19 -8.17
C PRO A 140 25.81 2.01 -8.88
N THR A 141 26.08 0.91 -8.18
CA THR A 141 26.76 -0.29 -8.70
C THR A 141 25.84 -1.48 -8.93
N THR A 142 24.62 -1.46 -8.37
CA THR A 142 23.65 -2.56 -8.49
C THR A 142 22.29 -1.99 -8.85
N PRO A 143 21.77 -2.28 -10.06
CA PRO A 143 20.47 -1.76 -10.46
C PRO A 143 19.36 -2.30 -9.55
N ALA A 144 18.29 -1.51 -9.39
CA ALA A 144 17.08 -1.94 -8.70
C ALA A 144 16.44 -3.14 -9.41
N TRP A 145 15.85 -4.05 -8.66
CA TRP A 145 14.96 -5.04 -9.23
C TRP A 145 13.78 -4.33 -9.91
N LEU A 146 13.52 -4.69 -11.16
CA LEU A 146 12.44 -4.10 -11.93
C LEU A 146 11.09 -4.53 -11.33
N ASP A 147 10.31 -3.55 -10.94
CA ASP A 147 8.94 -3.73 -10.47
C ASP A 147 8.19 -2.40 -10.63
N TYR A 148 6.88 -2.42 -10.48
CA TYR A 148 6.03 -1.28 -10.74
C TYR A 148 5.06 -1.01 -9.60
N ALA A 149 4.71 0.26 -9.45
CA ALA A 149 3.63 0.72 -8.61
C ALA A 149 2.80 1.78 -9.34
N VAL A 150 1.64 2.08 -8.80
CA VAL A 150 0.82 3.21 -9.21
C VAL A 150 0.69 4.15 -8.04
N GLN A 151 1.02 5.42 -8.24
CA GLN A 151 0.65 6.50 -7.35
C GLN A 151 -0.64 7.12 -7.84
N LEU A 152 -1.60 7.32 -6.95
CA LEU A 152 -2.84 8.02 -7.27
C LEU A 152 -3.30 8.90 -6.12
N GLU A 153 -4.04 9.96 -6.46
CA GLU A 153 -4.72 10.82 -5.50
C GLU A 153 -6.20 10.88 -5.84
N ASP A 154 -7.01 10.23 -5.01
CA ASP A 154 -8.46 10.20 -5.11
C ASP A 154 -9.08 9.86 -3.77
N GLU A 155 -10.05 10.63 -3.31
CA GLU A 155 -10.68 10.43 -2.01
C GLU A 155 -11.51 9.15 -1.94
N ASN A 156 -12.18 8.74 -3.04
CA ASN A 156 -13.03 7.54 -3.03
C ASN A 156 -12.19 6.27 -2.97
N ILE A 157 -11.14 6.18 -3.81
CA ILE A 157 -10.22 5.04 -3.83
C ILE A 157 -9.37 5.04 -2.56
N GLY A 158 -8.85 6.19 -2.15
CA GLY A 158 -8.04 6.34 -0.94
C GLY A 158 -8.81 5.88 0.30
N MET A 159 -10.03 6.38 0.50
CA MET A 159 -10.91 5.97 1.62
C MET A 159 -11.26 4.47 1.55
N ALA A 160 -11.55 3.95 0.37
CA ALA A 160 -11.87 2.54 0.22
C ALA A 160 -10.69 1.63 0.55
N LEU A 161 -9.47 2.00 0.14
CA LEU A 161 -8.23 1.28 0.45
C LEU A 161 -7.83 1.44 1.93
N ALA A 162 -7.96 2.64 2.53
CA ALA A 162 -7.72 2.85 3.95
C ALA A 162 -8.65 1.96 4.81
N ASN A 163 -9.94 1.91 4.47
CA ASN A 163 -10.90 1.02 5.11
C ASN A 163 -10.51 -0.46 4.95
N LEU A 164 -10.04 -0.86 3.76
CA LEU A 164 -9.58 -2.21 3.51
C LEU A 164 -8.36 -2.56 4.36
N CYS A 165 -7.37 -1.66 4.40
CA CYS A 165 -6.18 -1.79 5.22
C CYS A 165 -6.52 -1.89 6.71
N SER A 166 -7.42 -1.03 7.18
CA SER A 166 -7.92 -1.04 8.56
C SER A 166 -8.62 -2.35 8.91
N ASP A 167 -9.52 -2.85 8.04
CA ASP A 167 -10.23 -4.11 8.29
C ASP A 167 -9.26 -5.30 8.43
N ILE A 168 -8.21 -5.35 7.60
CA ILE A 168 -7.19 -6.41 7.67
C ILE A 168 -6.33 -6.22 8.92
N TYR A 169 -5.91 -4.99 9.22
CA TYR A 169 -5.06 -4.66 10.36
C TYR A 169 -5.73 -5.02 11.70
N PHE A 170 -7.00 -4.65 11.86
CA PHE A 170 -7.78 -4.91 13.09
C PHE A 170 -8.49 -6.27 13.07
N ARG A 171 -8.25 -7.11 12.04
CA ARG A 171 -8.89 -8.43 11.89
C ARG A 171 -10.43 -8.36 12.01
N LYS A 172 -11.02 -7.28 11.52
CA LYS A 172 -12.47 -7.12 11.53
C LYS A 172 -13.10 -8.17 10.60
N ARG A 173 -14.03 -8.97 11.12
CA ARG A 173 -14.85 -9.83 10.25
C ARG A 173 -15.73 -8.93 9.40
N ARG A 174 -15.53 -8.95 8.10
CA ARG A 174 -16.47 -8.32 7.17
C ARG A 174 -17.80 -9.08 7.25
N LEU A 175 -18.74 -8.55 8.02
CA LEU A 175 -20.14 -8.92 7.88
C LEU A 175 -20.54 -8.63 6.42
N ASN A 176 -21.24 -9.54 5.80
CA ASN A 176 -21.58 -9.70 4.37
C ASN A 176 -22.11 -8.45 3.60
N ASN A 177 -21.62 -7.27 3.84
CA ASN A 177 -21.94 -6.13 3.00
C ASN A 177 -21.27 -6.31 1.63
N LYS A 178 -22.08 -6.61 0.61
CA LYS A 178 -21.70 -6.49 -0.80
C LYS A 178 -21.30 -5.01 -1.05
N LYS A 179 -20.06 -4.63 -0.68
CA LYS A 179 -19.53 -3.35 -1.15
C LYS A 179 -19.39 -3.50 -2.67
N LYS A 180 -20.15 -2.72 -3.42
CA LYS A 180 -19.90 -2.52 -4.86
C LYS A 180 -18.43 -2.12 -4.99
N GLY A 181 -17.74 -2.67 -6.00
CA GLY A 181 -16.38 -2.24 -6.31
C GLY A 181 -16.35 -0.72 -6.45
N VAL A 182 -15.34 -0.09 -5.84
CA VAL A 182 -15.13 1.34 -6.01
C VAL A 182 -14.42 1.53 -7.33
N THR A 183 -14.99 2.35 -8.20
CA THR A 183 -14.41 2.76 -9.48
C THR A 183 -14.43 4.26 -9.53
N THR A 184 -13.32 4.88 -9.88
CA THR A 184 -13.20 6.32 -10.11
C THR A 184 -12.70 6.55 -11.53
N CYS A 185 -13.33 7.47 -12.24
CA CYS A 185 -12.83 7.98 -13.52
C CYS A 185 -11.96 9.20 -13.26
N PHE A 186 -10.74 9.20 -13.79
CA PHE A 186 -9.79 10.30 -13.65
C PHE A 186 -9.96 11.33 -14.78
N ASN A 187 -10.25 10.83 -15.97
CA ASN A 187 -10.62 11.59 -17.16
C ASN A 187 -11.38 10.64 -18.11
N ASP A 188 -11.67 11.06 -19.32
CA ASP A 188 -12.40 10.25 -20.30
C ASP A 188 -11.65 8.94 -20.68
N ASP A 189 -10.33 8.91 -20.53
CA ASP A 189 -9.48 7.79 -20.94
C ASP A 189 -9.07 6.87 -19.78
N PHE A 190 -9.13 7.35 -18.53
CA PHE A 190 -8.61 6.62 -17.37
C PHE A 190 -9.66 6.39 -16.29
N SER A 191 -9.75 5.13 -15.89
CA SER A 191 -10.51 4.73 -14.70
C SER A 191 -9.70 3.76 -13.84
N ALA A 192 -9.84 3.87 -12.52
CA ALA A 192 -9.26 2.92 -11.58
C ALA A 192 -10.36 2.20 -10.82
N SER A 193 -10.17 0.89 -10.59
CA SER A 193 -11.08 0.06 -9.82
C SER A 193 -10.33 -0.80 -8.83
N ILE A 194 -10.89 -0.93 -7.62
CA ILE A 194 -10.35 -1.84 -6.61
C ILE A 194 -10.91 -3.23 -6.83
N LEU A 195 -10.03 -4.17 -7.16
CA LEU A 195 -10.35 -5.59 -7.33
C LEU A 195 -9.79 -6.40 -6.16
N GLN A 196 -10.53 -7.40 -5.70
CA GLN A 196 -10.13 -8.24 -4.58
C GLN A 196 -10.34 -9.71 -4.90
N ASN A 197 -9.31 -10.51 -4.67
CA ASN A 197 -9.46 -11.95 -4.63
C ASN A 197 -9.86 -12.40 -3.23
N ASP A 198 -10.94 -13.16 -3.14
CA ASP A 198 -11.34 -13.85 -1.91
C ASP A 198 -11.40 -15.36 -2.18
N TRP A 199 -10.33 -16.04 -1.83
CA TRP A 199 -10.22 -17.47 -2.09
C TRP A 199 -11.19 -18.31 -1.24
N LEU A 200 -11.57 -17.83 -0.04
CA LEU A 200 -12.59 -18.51 0.78
C LEU A 200 -13.95 -18.49 0.09
N LYS A 201 -14.27 -17.39 -0.56
CA LYS A 201 -15.51 -17.24 -1.35
C LYS A 201 -15.32 -17.62 -2.82
N ARG A 202 -14.17 -18.19 -3.21
CA ARG A 202 -13.79 -18.51 -4.60
C ARG A 202 -14.00 -17.34 -5.58
N LYS A 203 -13.75 -16.12 -5.10
CA LYS A 203 -13.81 -14.91 -5.93
C LYS A 203 -12.45 -14.63 -6.53
N SER A 204 -12.38 -14.65 -7.86
CA SER A 204 -11.18 -14.39 -8.66
C SER A 204 -11.38 -13.12 -9.48
N GLU A 205 -11.65 -11.98 -8.84
CA GLU A 205 -11.94 -10.72 -9.55
C GLU A 205 -10.74 -10.25 -10.38
N ILE A 206 -9.52 -10.35 -9.82
CA ILE A 206 -8.29 -9.98 -10.53
C ILE A 206 -8.09 -10.86 -11.77
N LEU A 207 -8.20 -12.18 -11.65
CA LEU A 207 -8.07 -13.09 -12.80
C LEU A 207 -9.09 -12.78 -13.90
N ARG A 208 -10.35 -12.53 -13.52
CA ARG A 208 -11.40 -12.18 -14.49
C ARG A 208 -11.10 -10.86 -15.19
N ALA A 209 -10.56 -9.88 -14.48
CA ALA A 209 -10.14 -8.61 -15.08
C ALA A 209 -9.02 -8.81 -16.10
N TYR A 210 -7.99 -9.60 -15.77
CA TYR A 210 -6.92 -9.95 -16.72
C TYR A 210 -7.48 -10.65 -17.96
N ILE A 211 -8.28 -11.71 -17.80
CA ILE A 211 -8.89 -12.42 -18.92
C ILE A 211 -9.71 -11.48 -19.82
N LYS A 212 -10.49 -10.58 -19.19
CA LYS A 212 -11.28 -9.60 -19.94
C LYS A 212 -10.40 -8.61 -20.68
N SER A 213 -9.32 -8.08 -20.05
CA SER A 213 -8.40 -7.13 -20.67
C SER A 213 -7.66 -7.76 -21.84
N ILE A 214 -7.15 -8.98 -21.67
CA ILE A 214 -6.50 -9.76 -22.73
C ILE A 214 -7.47 -10.03 -23.90
N GLY A 215 -8.70 -10.47 -23.59
CA GLY A 215 -9.70 -10.75 -24.63
C GLY A 215 -10.22 -9.52 -25.37
N ASN A 216 -10.08 -8.33 -24.79
CA ASN A 216 -10.50 -7.06 -25.42
C ASN A 216 -9.35 -6.31 -26.09
N ALA A 217 -8.12 -6.77 -25.96
CA ALA A 217 -6.96 -6.14 -26.60
C ALA A 217 -7.10 -6.21 -28.13
N LYS A 218 -6.86 -5.07 -28.80
CA LYS A 218 -6.99 -4.93 -30.27
C LYS A 218 -5.68 -4.76 -30.99
N ASN A 219 -4.65 -4.22 -30.33
CA ASN A 219 -3.39 -3.89 -30.97
C ASN A 219 -2.26 -4.74 -30.44
N GLU A 220 -1.98 -4.67 -29.14
CA GLU A 220 -0.90 -5.44 -28.53
C GLU A 220 -1.19 -5.81 -27.07
N ILE A 221 -0.48 -6.80 -26.56
CA ILE A 221 -0.42 -7.20 -25.16
C ILE A 221 1.04 -7.25 -24.75
N VAL A 222 1.40 -6.46 -23.74
CA VAL A 222 2.74 -6.48 -23.13
C VAL A 222 2.64 -7.08 -21.74
N ILE A 223 3.46 -8.09 -21.46
CA ILE A 223 3.57 -8.74 -20.14
C ILE A 223 5.02 -8.60 -19.69
N VAL A 224 5.23 -8.03 -18.50
CA VAL A 224 6.53 -7.77 -17.89
C VAL A 224 6.70 -8.62 -16.62
#